data_85e749d766b129d82e6c854c7cacadd6
#
_entry.id   85e749d766b129d82e6c854c7cacadd6
#
_cell.length_a   1.000
_cell.length_b   1.000
_cell.length_c   1.000
_cell.angle_alpha   90.00
_cell.angle_beta   90.00
_cell.angle_gamma   90.00
#
_symmetry.space_group_name_H-M   'P 1'
#
loop_
_entity.id
_entity.type
_entity.pdbx_description
1 polymer ?
#
loop_
_entity_poly.entity_id
_entity_poly.type
_entity_poly.pdbx_seq_one_letter_code
_entity_poly.pdbx_strand_id
1 'polypeptide(L)'
;IMLPAFATSLVFVTYSYTGWNSASYIAGEIKDVQRNLPKSLIIGTVFVTVSYILVNYIMLKHAPVSQLAGKEDVMGEAAVNMLGPTFGKIVNIFIALQLVATISGYLWVGSRLTQAFAKHTYIWKPLSGGNEKGIPVRAIFAHAVIAAIIILTGSFKEIFVYTAFILQLFASLAISTVFFL
;
A
#
# COMPACT_ATOMS: atom_id res chain seq x y z
N ILE A 1 -8.49 -0.34 29.26
CA ILE A 1 -9.23 -0.99 28.15
C ILE A 1 -9.16 -0.14 26.85
N MET A 2 -9.04 1.18 26.92
CA MET A 2 -8.94 2.04 25.72
C MET A 2 -7.57 2.01 25.02
N LEU A 3 -6.46 1.88 25.75
CA LEU A 3 -5.12 1.91 25.17
C LEU A 3 -4.84 0.83 24.11
N PRO A 4 -5.18 -0.45 24.32
CA PRO A 4 -4.93 -1.48 23.29
C PRO A 4 -5.74 -1.27 22.01
N ALA A 5 -7.02 -0.88 22.14
CA ALA A 5 -7.88 -0.60 21.00
C ALA A 5 -7.37 0.61 20.19
N PHE A 6 -6.93 1.66 20.87
CA PHE A 6 -6.33 2.83 20.24
C PHE A 6 -5.02 2.48 19.53
N ALA A 7 -4.14 1.71 20.17
CA ALA A 7 -2.89 1.27 19.56
C ALA A 7 -3.13 0.43 18.29
N THR A 8 -4.10 -0.49 18.33
CA THR A 8 -4.50 -1.29 17.16
C THR A 8 -5.02 -0.39 16.04
N SER A 9 -5.87 0.59 16.39
CA SER A 9 -6.39 1.56 15.40
C SER A 9 -5.28 2.38 14.74
N LEU A 10 -4.23 2.76 15.49
CA LEU A 10 -3.08 3.45 14.93
C LEU A 10 -2.33 2.60 13.90
N VAL A 11 -2.26 1.29 14.07
CA VAL A 11 -1.65 0.40 13.06
C VAL A 11 -2.41 0.49 11.74
N PHE A 12 -3.74 0.51 11.76
CA PHE A 12 -4.54 0.66 10.55
C PHE A 12 -4.37 2.04 9.91
N VAL A 13 -4.32 3.10 10.71
CA VAL A 13 -4.09 4.47 10.20
C VAL A 13 -2.71 4.58 9.57
N THR A 14 -1.65 4.11 10.23
CA THR A 14 -0.29 4.16 9.67
C THR A 14 -0.17 3.29 8.42
N TYR A 15 -0.85 2.14 8.37
CA TYR A 15 -0.91 1.32 7.17
C TYR A 15 -1.50 2.07 5.96
N SER A 16 -2.53 2.89 6.18
CA SER A 16 -3.14 3.70 5.11
C SER A 16 -2.19 4.72 4.49
N TYR A 17 -1.12 5.08 5.18
CA TYR A 17 -0.05 5.96 4.68
C TYR A 17 1.18 5.20 4.19
N THR A 18 1.17 3.85 4.17
CA THR A 18 2.32 3.08 3.64
C THR A 18 2.48 3.31 2.14
N GLY A 19 3.71 3.11 1.66
CA GLY A 19 4.04 3.29 0.24
C GLY A 19 4.71 4.62 -0.09
N TRP A 20 4.78 5.59 0.84
CA TRP A 20 5.51 6.83 0.64
C TRP A 20 6.98 6.59 0.27
N ASN A 21 7.58 5.56 0.84
CA ASN A 21 8.96 5.15 0.59
C ASN A 21 9.19 4.49 -0.78
N SER A 22 8.14 4.09 -1.49
CA SER A 22 8.24 3.47 -2.82
C SER A 22 8.95 4.37 -3.84
N ALA A 23 8.81 5.68 -3.71
CA ALA A 23 9.52 6.64 -4.55
C ALA A 23 11.04 6.58 -4.35
N SER A 24 11.54 6.24 -3.17
CA SER A 24 12.97 6.09 -2.91
C SER A 24 13.56 4.85 -3.60
N TYR A 25 12.77 3.80 -3.81
CA TYR A 25 13.22 2.57 -4.48
C TYR A 25 13.46 2.77 -5.98
N ILE A 26 12.85 3.78 -6.56
CA ILE A 26 13.02 4.17 -7.96
C ILE A 26 13.82 5.48 -8.10
N ALA A 27 14.52 5.90 -7.05
CA ALA A 27 15.27 7.16 -7.02
C ALA A 27 16.25 7.30 -8.19
N GLY A 28 16.86 6.19 -8.65
CA GLY A 28 17.74 6.19 -9.81
C GLY A 28 17.07 6.52 -11.14
N GLU A 29 15.74 6.50 -11.23
CA GLU A 29 14.96 6.86 -12.42
C GLU A 29 14.41 8.31 -12.33
N ILE A 30 14.57 8.97 -11.15
CA ILE A 30 14.07 10.31 -10.92
C ILE A 30 15.09 11.35 -11.37
N LYS A 31 14.69 12.24 -12.28
CA LYS A 31 15.50 13.39 -12.69
C LYS A 31 15.63 14.37 -11.50
N ASP A 32 16.85 14.88 -11.26
CA ASP A 32 17.17 15.77 -10.14
C ASP A 32 16.64 15.25 -8.79
N VAL A 33 17.02 14.03 -8.46
CA VAL A 33 16.47 13.26 -7.32
C VAL A 33 16.53 14.02 -6.00
N GLN A 34 17.62 14.74 -5.73
CA GLN A 34 17.80 15.49 -4.47
C GLN A 34 16.74 16.59 -4.27
N ARG A 35 16.23 17.14 -5.35
CA ARG A 35 15.20 18.19 -5.33
C ARG A 35 13.80 17.62 -5.49
N ASN A 36 13.63 16.72 -6.45
CA ASN A 36 12.30 16.26 -6.86
C ASN A 36 11.75 15.18 -5.91
N LEU A 37 12.60 14.30 -5.36
CA LEU A 37 12.14 13.25 -4.46
C LEU A 37 11.52 13.83 -3.17
N PRO A 38 12.19 14.70 -2.39
CA PRO A 38 11.60 15.29 -1.19
C PRO A 38 10.33 16.09 -1.50
N LYS A 39 10.34 16.86 -2.59
CA LYS A 39 9.19 17.65 -3.02
C LYS A 39 7.98 16.79 -3.35
N SER A 40 8.19 15.69 -4.08
CA SER A 40 7.13 14.75 -4.45
C SER A 40 6.56 14.05 -3.22
N LEU A 41 7.40 13.66 -2.26
CA LEU A 41 6.98 13.03 -1.01
C LEU A 41 6.11 13.98 -0.18
N ILE A 42 6.54 15.22 0.00
CA ILE A 42 5.78 16.22 0.78
C ILE A 42 4.44 16.52 0.11
N ILE A 43 4.44 16.85 -1.19
CA ILE A 43 3.22 17.17 -1.93
C ILE A 43 2.26 15.98 -1.94
N GLY A 44 2.77 14.78 -2.22
CA GLY A 44 1.98 13.56 -2.23
C GLY A 44 1.35 13.26 -0.87
N THR A 45 2.12 13.38 0.21
CA THR A 45 1.62 13.14 1.58
C THR A 45 0.54 14.15 1.97
N VAL A 46 0.76 15.45 1.69
CA VAL A 46 -0.24 16.50 1.96
C VAL A 46 -1.53 16.23 1.16
N PHE A 47 -1.40 15.93 -0.13
CA PHE A 47 -2.55 15.64 -0.99
C PHE A 47 -3.35 14.44 -0.48
N VAL A 48 -2.69 13.34 -0.13
CA VAL A 48 -3.32 12.14 0.41
C VAL A 48 -3.99 12.44 1.75
N THR A 49 -3.34 13.19 2.64
CA THR A 49 -3.90 13.58 3.94
C THR A 49 -5.19 14.38 3.79
N VAL A 50 -5.19 15.38 2.93
CA VAL A 50 -6.39 16.19 2.64
C VAL A 50 -7.50 15.29 2.06
N SER A 51 -7.15 14.42 1.11
CA SER A 51 -8.11 13.48 0.52
C SER A 51 -8.71 12.54 1.57
N TYR A 52 -7.91 11.99 2.47
CA TYR A 52 -8.41 11.13 3.56
C TYR A 52 -9.33 11.87 4.52
N ILE A 53 -9.00 13.11 4.90
CA ILE A 53 -9.87 13.93 5.74
C ILE A 53 -11.22 14.15 5.06
N LEU A 54 -11.23 14.52 3.78
CA LEU A 54 -12.46 14.76 3.03
C LEU A 54 -13.31 13.49 2.89
N VAL A 55 -12.70 12.37 2.51
CA VAL A 55 -13.40 11.09 2.38
C VAL A 55 -13.99 10.64 3.70
N ASN A 56 -13.21 10.66 4.79
CA ASN A 56 -13.72 10.28 6.11
C ASN A 56 -14.84 11.22 6.59
N TYR A 57 -14.71 12.52 6.36
CA TYR A 57 -15.75 13.48 6.68
C TYR A 57 -17.07 13.17 5.96
N ILE A 58 -17.00 12.91 4.65
CA ILE A 58 -18.17 12.56 3.84
C ILE A 58 -18.81 11.25 4.33
N MET A 59 -17.99 10.22 4.55
CA MET A 59 -18.47 8.92 5.00
C MET A 59 -19.19 9.03 6.36
N LEU A 60 -18.57 9.67 7.35
CA LEU A 60 -19.13 9.80 8.69
C LEU A 60 -20.37 10.70 8.74
N LYS A 61 -20.49 11.64 7.79
CA LYS A 61 -21.68 12.47 7.65
C LYS A 61 -22.90 11.69 7.16
N HIS A 62 -22.71 10.67 6.33
CA HIS A 62 -23.81 9.96 5.66
C HIS A 62 -24.04 8.53 6.18
N ALA A 63 -23.08 7.99 6.94
CA ALA A 63 -23.21 6.68 7.55
C ALA A 63 -22.69 6.71 8.99
N PRO A 64 -23.54 6.40 10.00
CA PRO A 64 -23.11 6.35 11.39
C PRO A 64 -22.08 5.23 11.60
N VAL A 65 -21.15 5.45 12.51
CA VAL A 65 -20.08 4.49 12.85
C VAL A 65 -20.61 3.09 13.13
N SER A 66 -21.77 3.00 13.78
CA SER A 66 -22.43 1.72 14.09
C SER A 66 -22.80 0.88 12.86
N GLN A 67 -23.07 1.52 11.72
CA GLN A 67 -23.37 0.83 10.46
C GLN A 67 -22.10 0.42 9.72
N LEU A 68 -21.03 1.20 9.88
CA LEU A 68 -19.75 0.97 9.19
C LEU A 68 -18.85 -0.01 9.96
N ALA A 69 -19.02 -0.11 11.27
CA ALA A 69 -18.18 -0.96 12.10
C ALA A 69 -18.27 -2.44 11.71
N GLY A 70 -17.11 -3.05 11.47
CA GLY A 70 -17.01 -4.46 11.09
C GLY A 70 -17.32 -4.79 9.62
N LYS A 71 -17.62 -3.77 8.81
CA LYS A 71 -17.79 -3.95 7.36
C LYS A 71 -16.45 -3.91 6.64
N GLU A 72 -16.27 -4.78 5.65
CA GLU A 72 -15.10 -4.75 4.77
C GLU A 72 -15.24 -3.68 3.69
N ASP A 73 -16.46 -3.49 3.17
CA ASP A 73 -16.80 -2.48 2.16
C ASP A 73 -17.44 -1.24 2.80
N VAL A 74 -16.66 -0.52 3.58
CA VAL A 74 -17.11 0.71 4.26
C VAL A 74 -17.51 1.80 3.26
N MET A 75 -16.77 1.93 2.17
CA MET A 75 -16.98 2.99 1.18
C MET A 75 -18.22 2.72 0.33
N GLY A 76 -18.45 1.48 -0.07
CA GLY A 76 -19.65 1.09 -0.80
C GLY A 76 -20.93 1.26 0.04
N GLU A 77 -20.90 0.86 1.31
CA GLU A 77 -22.02 1.07 2.25
C GLU A 77 -22.34 2.56 2.45
N ALA A 78 -21.31 3.39 2.64
CA ALA A 78 -21.51 4.83 2.74
C ALA A 78 -22.11 5.41 1.44
N ALA A 79 -21.62 4.96 0.29
CA ALA A 79 -22.13 5.40 -1.01
C ALA A 79 -23.60 4.99 -1.24
N VAL A 80 -24.00 3.81 -0.80
CA VAL A 80 -25.40 3.36 -0.83
C VAL A 80 -26.28 4.27 0.02
N ASN A 81 -25.84 4.63 1.22
CA ASN A 81 -26.57 5.52 2.10
C ASN A 81 -26.68 6.97 1.54
N MET A 82 -25.71 7.41 0.76
CA MET A 82 -25.69 8.74 0.16
C MET A 82 -26.65 8.88 -1.03
N LEU A 83 -26.54 7.97 -1.98
CA LEU A 83 -27.15 8.11 -3.31
C LEU A 83 -27.83 6.83 -3.81
N GLY A 84 -28.01 5.85 -2.93
CA GLY A 84 -28.73 4.61 -3.21
C GLY A 84 -27.86 3.49 -3.79
N PRO A 85 -28.48 2.28 -4.00
CA PRO A 85 -27.74 1.06 -4.32
C PRO A 85 -26.99 1.11 -5.66
N THR A 86 -27.51 1.83 -6.64
CA THR A 86 -26.85 1.98 -7.95
C THR A 86 -25.53 2.72 -7.84
N PHE A 87 -25.51 3.78 -7.02
CA PHE A 87 -24.29 4.55 -6.78
C PHE A 87 -23.23 3.75 -6.01
N GLY A 88 -23.66 2.96 -5.01
CA GLY A 88 -22.76 2.04 -4.32
C GLY A 88 -22.06 1.05 -5.27
N LYS A 89 -22.82 0.47 -6.24
CA LYS A 89 -22.21 -0.40 -7.26
C LYS A 89 -21.19 0.32 -8.14
N ILE A 90 -21.48 1.56 -8.53
CA ILE A 90 -20.55 2.38 -9.34
C ILE A 90 -19.25 2.63 -8.55
N VAL A 91 -19.36 3.02 -7.27
CA VAL A 91 -18.21 3.23 -6.40
C VAL A 91 -17.38 1.96 -6.27
N ASN A 92 -18.00 0.81 -6.08
CA ASN A 92 -17.29 -0.47 -5.97
C ASN A 92 -16.58 -0.88 -7.26
N ILE A 93 -17.14 -0.58 -8.43
CA ILE A 93 -16.45 -0.76 -9.71
C ILE A 93 -15.19 0.12 -9.78
N PHE A 94 -15.27 1.39 -9.39
CA PHE A 94 -14.12 2.27 -9.35
C PHE A 94 -13.06 1.78 -8.35
N ILE A 95 -13.45 1.30 -7.18
CA ILE A 95 -12.54 0.69 -6.20
C ILE A 95 -11.83 -0.52 -6.81
N ALA A 96 -12.57 -1.41 -7.48
CA ALA A 96 -11.98 -2.59 -8.13
C ALA A 96 -10.95 -2.19 -9.22
N LEU A 97 -11.26 -1.22 -10.05
CA LEU A 97 -10.34 -0.69 -11.06
C LEU A 97 -9.09 -0.06 -10.41
N GLN A 98 -9.27 0.69 -9.32
CA GLN A 98 -8.18 1.28 -8.55
C GLN A 98 -7.27 0.20 -7.94
N LEU A 99 -7.82 -0.90 -7.44
CA LEU A 99 -7.03 -2.01 -6.91
C LEU A 99 -6.17 -2.66 -7.98
N VAL A 100 -6.67 -2.84 -9.20
CA VAL A 100 -5.87 -3.36 -10.34
C VAL A 100 -4.69 -2.42 -10.65
N ALA A 101 -4.93 -1.11 -10.68
CA ALA A 101 -3.86 -0.13 -10.89
C ALA A 101 -2.82 -0.18 -9.77
N THR A 102 -3.27 -0.30 -8.51
CA THR A 102 -2.40 -0.41 -7.34
C THR A 102 -1.52 -1.66 -7.40
N ILE A 103 -2.09 -2.83 -7.73
CA ILE A 103 -1.34 -4.08 -7.90
C ILE A 103 -0.25 -3.91 -8.97
N SER A 104 -0.58 -3.29 -10.10
CA SER A 104 0.39 -3.03 -11.17
C SER A 104 1.56 -2.18 -10.69
N GLY A 105 1.28 -1.12 -9.92
CA GLY A 105 2.30 -0.26 -9.33
C GLY A 105 3.22 -1.00 -8.34
N TYR A 106 2.64 -1.79 -7.45
CA TYR A 106 3.41 -2.58 -6.49
C TYR A 106 4.26 -3.67 -7.16
N LEU A 107 3.74 -4.34 -8.18
CA LEU A 107 4.51 -5.32 -8.96
C LEU A 107 5.69 -4.65 -9.67
N TRP A 108 5.50 -3.46 -10.21
CA TRP A 108 6.57 -2.71 -10.88
C TRP A 108 7.67 -2.32 -9.91
N VAL A 109 7.35 -1.68 -8.79
CA VAL A 109 8.33 -1.23 -7.79
C VAL A 109 8.97 -2.42 -7.08
N GLY A 110 8.16 -3.37 -6.59
CA GLY A 110 8.64 -4.52 -5.83
C GLY A 110 9.58 -5.42 -6.62
N SER A 111 9.27 -5.67 -7.89
CA SER A 111 10.12 -6.52 -8.73
C SER A 111 11.49 -5.86 -9.02
N ARG A 112 11.54 -4.54 -9.16
CA ARG A 112 12.81 -3.80 -9.32
C ARG A 112 13.65 -3.81 -8.04
N LEU A 113 13.01 -3.64 -6.89
CA LEU A 113 13.68 -3.78 -5.60
C LEU A 113 14.26 -5.18 -5.42
N THR A 114 13.48 -6.21 -5.71
CA THR A 114 13.93 -7.61 -5.65
C THR A 114 15.08 -7.86 -6.62
N GLN A 115 15.03 -7.35 -7.84
CA GLN A 115 16.11 -7.44 -8.82
C GLN A 115 17.40 -6.77 -8.31
N ALA A 116 17.29 -5.57 -7.73
CA ALA A 116 18.43 -4.85 -7.19
C ALA A 116 19.07 -5.61 -6.03
N PHE A 117 18.26 -6.13 -5.10
CA PHE A 117 18.72 -6.96 -4.00
C PHE A 117 19.39 -8.26 -4.47
N ALA A 118 18.80 -8.90 -5.47
CA ALA A 118 19.30 -10.15 -6.02
C ALA A 118 20.68 -10.03 -6.69
N LYS A 119 21.06 -8.84 -7.15
CA LYS A 119 22.41 -8.58 -7.70
C LYS A 119 23.51 -8.70 -6.65
N HIS A 120 23.19 -8.42 -5.40
CA HIS A 120 24.14 -8.44 -4.27
C HIS A 120 24.06 -9.71 -3.42
N THR A 121 23.14 -10.64 -3.72
CA THR A 121 22.90 -11.83 -2.90
C THR A 121 22.98 -13.09 -3.75
N TYR A 122 23.86 -14.03 -3.37
CA TYR A 122 24.11 -15.26 -4.14
C TYR A 122 22.85 -16.12 -4.32
N ILE A 123 22.09 -16.32 -3.22
CA ILE A 123 20.88 -17.17 -3.21
C ILE A 123 19.79 -16.63 -4.15
N TRP A 124 19.65 -15.31 -4.25
CA TRP A 124 18.62 -14.65 -5.07
C TRP A 124 19.09 -14.29 -6.48
N LYS A 125 20.33 -14.64 -6.84
CA LYS A 125 20.93 -14.34 -8.14
C LYS A 125 20.05 -14.70 -9.36
N PRO A 126 19.25 -15.81 -9.37
CA PRO A 126 18.35 -16.09 -10.47
C PRO A 126 17.30 -15.03 -10.75
N LEU A 127 16.95 -14.18 -9.74
CA LEU A 127 15.98 -13.09 -9.86
C LEU A 127 16.61 -11.78 -10.33
N SER A 128 17.94 -11.71 -10.44
CA SER A 128 18.66 -10.50 -10.85
C SER A 128 18.55 -10.16 -12.33
N GLY A 129 18.15 -11.13 -13.17
CA GLY A 129 18.04 -10.99 -14.61
C GLY A 129 16.80 -10.19 -15.03
N GLY A 130 16.95 -9.40 -16.09
CA GLY A 130 15.84 -8.77 -16.83
C GLY A 130 15.73 -9.37 -18.24
N ASN A 131 14.61 -9.11 -18.92
CA ASN A 131 14.47 -9.38 -20.34
C ASN A 131 15.26 -8.34 -21.19
N GLU A 132 15.18 -8.41 -22.51
CA GLU A 132 15.84 -7.46 -23.44
C GLU A 132 15.45 -5.99 -23.19
N LYS A 133 14.28 -5.74 -22.61
CA LYS A 133 13.78 -4.41 -22.22
C LYS A 133 14.13 -4.03 -20.78
N GLY A 134 14.95 -4.83 -20.08
CA GLY A 134 15.33 -4.58 -18.67
C GLY A 134 14.22 -4.90 -17.66
N ILE A 135 13.12 -5.54 -18.05
CA ILE A 135 12.00 -5.88 -17.17
C ILE A 135 12.34 -7.15 -16.38
N PRO A 136 12.25 -7.15 -15.04
CA PRO A 136 12.62 -8.28 -14.18
C PRO A 136 11.49 -9.34 -14.11
N VAL A 137 11.19 -10.00 -15.24
CA VAL A 137 10.07 -10.94 -15.39
C VAL A 137 10.10 -12.05 -14.33
N ARG A 138 11.29 -12.58 -14.00
CA ARG A 138 11.43 -13.64 -12.99
C ARG A 138 11.04 -13.15 -11.59
N ALA A 139 11.41 -11.92 -11.24
CA ALA A 139 11.03 -11.32 -9.96
C ALA A 139 9.52 -11.05 -9.91
N ILE A 140 8.91 -10.57 -11.01
CA ILE A 140 7.46 -10.37 -11.10
C ILE A 140 6.71 -11.70 -10.89
N PHE A 141 7.16 -12.77 -11.56
CA PHE A 141 6.55 -14.10 -11.42
C PHE A 141 6.68 -14.65 -10.00
N ALA A 142 7.85 -14.49 -9.37
CA ALA A 142 8.07 -14.89 -7.98
C ALA A 142 7.13 -14.15 -7.02
N HIS A 143 6.94 -12.84 -7.18
CA HIS A 143 5.98 -12.06 -6.40
C HIS A 143 4.54 -12.56 -6.61
N ALA A 144 4.14 -12.85 -7.84
CA ALA A 144 2.81 -13.35 -8.15
C ALA A 144 2.54 -14.72 -7.49
N VAL A 145 3.51 -15.62 -7.54
CA VAL A 145 3.41 -16.96 -6.89
C VAL A 145 3.31 -16.81 -5.38
N ILE A 146 4.16 -16.00 -4.74
CA ILE A 146 4.13 -15.78 -3.30
C ILE A 146 2.78 -15.16 -2.89
N ALA A 147 2.31 -14.14 -3.62
CA ALA A 147 1.02 -13.52 -3.35
C ALA A 147 -0.14 -14.54 -3.47
N ALA A 148 -0.13 -15.38 -4.50
CA ALA A 148 -1.14 -16.42 -4.68
C ALA A 148 -1.15 -17.43 -3.51
N ILE A 149 0.03 -17.87 -3.05
CA ILE A 149 0.15 -18.78 -1.89
C ILE A 149 -0.44 -18.11 -0.64
N ILE A 150 -0.09 -16.85 -0.37
CA ILE A 150 -0.58 -16.12 0.80
C ILE A 150 -2.10 -15.98 0.75
N ILE A 151 -2.66 -15.64 -0.42
CA ILE A 151 -4.12 -15.50 -0.59
C ILE A 151 -4.86 -16.83 -0.37
N LEU A 152 -4.26 -17.95 -0.78
CA LEU A 152 -4.86 -19.27 -0.62
C LEU A 152 -4.73 -19.82 0.81
N THR A 153 -3.80 -19.33 1.61
CA THR A 153 -3.49 -19.88 2.94
C THR A 153 -4.04 -19.07 4.11
N GLY A 154 -4.45 -17.83 3.89
CA GLY A 154 -4.90 -16.93 4.97
C GLY A 154 -6.24 -16.26 4.69
N SER A 155 -6.90 -15.84 5.77
CA SER A 155 -8.07 -14.94 5.67
C SER A 155 -7.61 -13.50 5.34
N PHE A 156 -8.47 -12.73 4.71
CA PHE A 156 -8.20 -11.31 4.39
C PHE A 156 -7.71 -10.53 5.62
N LYS A 157 -8.38 -10.69 6.76
CA LYS A 157 -8.05 -9.98 8.01
C LYS A 157 -6.66 -10.36 8.54
N GLU A 158 -6.32 -11.64 8.52
CA GLU A 158 -5.01 -12.12 8.97
C GLU A 158 -3.88 -11.61 8.08
N ILE A 159 -4.03 -11.75 6.76
CA ILE A 159 -3.07 -11.25 5.77
C ILE A 159 -2.85 -9.75 5.98
N PHE A 160 -3.94 -8.99 6.16
CA PHE A 160 -3.86 -7.54 6.35
C PHE A 160 -3.10 -7.18 7.63
N VAL A 161 -3.44 -7.79 8.77
CA VAL A 161 -2.79 -7.49 10.06
C VAL A 161 -1.31 -7.85 10.05
N TYR A 162 -0.94 -9.04 9.54
CA TYR A 162 0.46 -9.45 9.47
C TYR A 162 1.26 -8.56 8.52
N THR A 163 0.70 -8.24 7.36
CA THR A 163 1.38 -7.36 6.39
C THR A 163 1.57 -5.96 6.96
N ALA A 164 0.55 -5.39 7.60
CA ALA A 164 0.62 -4.09 8.23
C ALA A 164 1.69 -4.04 9.32
N PHE A 165 1.76 -5.07 10.17
CA PHE A 165 2.77 -5.17 11.23
C PHE A 165 4.19 -5.24 10.66
N ILE A 166 4.42 -6.12 9.68
CA ILE A 166 5.73 -6.30 9.05
C ILE A 166 6.18 -5.00 8.36
N LEU A 167 5.32 -4.36 7.59
CA LEU A 167 5.63 -3.09 6.94
C LEU A 167 5.98 -2.00 7.94
N GLN A 168 5.23 -1.89 9.03
CA GLN A 168 5.48 -0.90 10.07
C GLN A 168 6.80 -1.16 10.80
N LEU A 169 7.12 -2.43 11.09
CA LEU A 169 8.37 -2.82 11.70
C LEU A 169 9.57 -2.43 10.82
N PHE A 170 9.55 -2.82 9.56
CA PHE A 170 10.63 -2.49 8.63
C PHE A 170 10.75 -0.99 8.34
N ALA A 171 9.63 -0.27 8.26
CA ALA A 171 9.65 1.18 8.13
C ALA A 171 10.30 1.85 9.35
N SER A 172 9.97 1.40 10.56
CA SER A 172 10.56 1.91 11.79
C SER A 172 12.06 1.62 11.86
N LEU A 173 12.47 0.41 11.46
CA LEU A 173 13.90 0.06 11.39
C LEU A 173 14.63 0.91 10.35
N ALA A 174 14.05 1.12 9.18
CA ALA A 174 14.65 1.96 8.14
C ALA A 174 14.81 3.41 8.60
N ILE A 175 13.82 3.97 9.28
CA ILE A 175 13.92 5.34 9.84
C ILE A 175 14.99 5.40 10.95
N SER A 176 15.10 4.35 11.79
CA SER A 176 16.08 4.33 12.87
C SER A 176 17.52 4.33 12.37
N THR A 177 17.80 3.90 11.12
CA THR A 177 19.16 3.95 10.56
C THR A 177 19.71 5.37 10.45
N VAL A 178 18.84 6.39 10.39
CA VAL A 178 19.26 7.81 10.36
C VAL A 178 20.06 8.21 11.60
N PHE A 179 19.83 7.53 12.74
CA PHE A 179 20.59 7.81 13.98
C PHE A 179 22.00 7.19 14.01
N PHE A 180 22.31 6.33 13.01
CA PHE A 180 23.59 5.63 12.92
C PHE A 180 24.46 6.08 11.73
N LEU A 181 23.94 6.99 10.92
CA LEU A 181 24.63 7.63 9.79
C LEU A 181 25.15 9.01 10.19
#